data_6ef4028c7aed15577a5292d47f960fc7
#
_entry.id   6ef4028c7aed15577a5292d47f960fc7
#
_cell.length_a   1.000
_cell.length_b   1.000
_cell.length_c   1.000
_cell.angle_alpha   90.00
_cell.angle_beta   90.00
_cell.angle_gamma   90.00
#
_symmetry.space_group_name_H-M   'P 1'
#
loop_
_entity.id
_entity.type
_entity.pdbx_description
1 polymer ?
#
loop_
_entity_poly.entity_id
_entity_poly.type
_entity_poly.pdbx_seq_one_letter_code
_entity_poly.pdbx_strand_id
1 'polypeptide(L)'
;LARVAEDNVMARLGGGFSQLAVVLLDHADRNVIEAAQALLAADSLQLRSQGRSYLTLPPEILHKMCWRIVAALELLSGSRSDKIINNARALIASYDEARTAPASARKIVHFLRDEDRAPLANPHYAGIHLFVAHLSAELNIGHDHILRLIDFESAFPMMVMLAAADLPKHAALQTMVDLRSQMLSAREAALF
;
A
#
# COMPACT_ATOMS: atom_id res chain seq x y z
N LEU A 1 -11.63 5.21 0.78
CA LEU A 1 -11.90 3.84 1.24
C LEU A 1 -10.62 2.98 1.23
N ALA A 2 -9.92 2.82 0.10
CA ALA A 2 -8.71 1.98 0.04
C ALA A 2 -7.63 2.41 1.04
N ARG A 3 -7.47 3.70 1.28
CA ARG A 3 -6.51 4.22 2.25
C ARG A 3 -6.88 3.90 3.70
N VAL A 4 -8.16 3.98 4.05
CA VAL A 4 -8.62 3.58 5.40
C VAL A 4 -8.32 2.10 5.60
N ALA A 5 -8.54 1.27 4.57
CA ALA A 5 -8.17 -0.14 4.60
C ALA A 5 -6.65 -0.33 4.77
N GLU A 6 -5.83 0.44 4.05
CA GLU A 6 -4.37 0.42 4.19
C GLU A 6 -3.92 0.76 5.61
N ASP A 7 -4.42 1.87 6.17
CA ASP A 7 -4.09 2.32 7.54
C ASP A 7 -4.51 1.27 8.58
N ASN A 8 -5.69 0.64 8.41
CA ASN A 8 -6.19 -0.43 9.28
C ASN A 8 -5.28 -1.67 9.22
N VAL A 9 -4.89 -2.09 8.03
CA VAL A 9 -4.04 -3.26 7.82
C VAL A 9 -2.63 -3.00 8.34
N MET A 10 -2.07 -1.82 8.09
CA MET A 10 -0.78 -1.39 8.65
C MET A 10 -0.77 -1.42 10.16
N ALA A 11 -1.83 -0.93 10.81
CA ALA A 11 -1.95 -0.95 12.27
C ALA A 11 -1.96 -2.39 12.82
N ARG A 12 -2.62 -3.33 12.13
CA ARG A 12 -2.66 -4.76 12.52
C ARG A 12 -1.29 -5.43 12.41
N LEU A 13 -0.47 -5.03 11.42
CA LEU A 13 0.90 -5.52 11.24
C LEU A 13 1.93 -4.84 12.17
N GLY A 14 1.49 -3.95 13.06
CA GLY A 14 2.39 -3.25 13.98
C GLY A 14 3.16 -2.10 13.36
N GLY A 15 2.79 -1.64 12.16
CA GLY A 15 3.31 -0.41 11.55
C GLY A 15 4.81 -0.41 11.20
N GLY A 16 5.43 -1.60 11.11
CA GLY A 16 6.86 -1.74 10.84
C GLY A 16 7.23 -1.58 9.38
N PHE A 17 8.51 -1.25 9.14
CA PHE A 17 9.11 -1.29 7.81
C PHE A 17 9.15 -2.71 7.26
N SER A 18 9.06 -2.85 5.95
CA SER A 18 9.32 -4.11 5.26
C SER A 18 10.75 -4.59 5.52
N GLN A 19 10.91 -5.70 6.23
CA GLN A 19 12.21 -6.32 6.44
C GLN A 19 12.77 -6.83 5.11
N LEU A 20 11.91 -7.37 4.24
CA LEU A 20 12.29 -7.81 2.92
C LEU A 20 12.84 -6.66 2.07
N ALA A 21 12.23 -5.48 2.11
CA ALA A 21 12.74 -4.32 1.36
C ALA A 21 14.16 -3.93 1.79
N VAL A 22 14.51 -4.11 3.07
CA VAL A 22 15.89 -3.89 3.55
C VAL A 22 16.85 -4.94 2.97
N VAL A 23 16.45 -6.20 2.95
CA VAL A 23 17.27 -7.28 2.36
C VAL A 23 17.47 -7.08 0.85
N LEU A 24 16.45 -6.59 0.16
CA LEU A 24 16.51 -6.31 -1.29
C LEU A 24 17.48 -5.15 -1.66
N LEU A 25 18.00 -4.39 -0.71
CA LEU A 25 19.06 -3.41 -0.99
C LEU A 25 20.38 -4.05 -1.43
N ASP A 26 20.61 -5.32 -1.08
CA ASP A 26 21.77 -6.11 -1.46
C ASP A 26 21.50 -7.06 -2.65
N HIS A 27 20.38 -6.86 -3.36
CA HIS A 27 19.99 -7.71 -4.49
C HIS A 27 20.92 -7.51 -5.69
N ALA A 28 21.09 -8.56 -6.54
CA ALA A 28 21.96 -8.49 -7.72
C ALA A 28 21.42 -7.56 -8.83
N ASP A 29 20.10 -7.42 -8.93
CA ASP A 29 19.46 -6.55 -9.93
C ASP A 29 19.32 -5.12 -9.41
N ARG A 30 19.94 -4.18 -10.12
CA ARG A 30 19.91 -2.75 -9.79
C ARG A 30 18.50 -2.16 -9.78
N ASN A 31 17.60 -2.63 -10.64
CA ASN A 31 16.21 -2.13 -10.67
C ASN A 31 15.46 -2.50 -9.39
N VAL A 32 15.74 -3.69 -8.83
CA VAL A 32 15.20 -4.13 -7.53
C VAL A 32 15.73 -3.24 -6.40
N ILE A 33 17.05 -2.95 -6.41
CA ILE A 33 17.69 -2.08 -5.40
C ILE A 33 17.04 -0.69 -5.42
N GLU A 34 16.96 -0.06 -6.60
CA GLU A 34 16.38 1.28 -6.76
C GLU A 34 14.90 1.33 -6.33
N ALA A 35 14.12 0.29 -6.65
CA ALA A 35 12.74 0.19 -6.23
C ALA A 35 12.60 -0.06 -4.71
N ALA A 36 13.49 -0.84 -4.09
CA ALA A 36 13.52 -1.06 -2.65
C ALA A 36 13.89 0.21 -1.89
N GLN A 37 14.87 0.98 -2.37
CA GLN A 37 15.21 2.30 -1.81
C GLN A 37 14.03 3.27 -1.87
N ALA A 38 13.32 3.30 -3.01
CA ALA A 38 12.13 4.15 -3.18
C ALA A 38 10.99 3.73 -2.24
N LEU A 39 10.77 2.41 -2.04
CA LEU A 39 9.77 1.90 -1.11
C LEU A 39 10.10 2.32 0.33
N LEU A 40 11.32 2.10 0.80
CA LEU A 40 11.75 2.47 2.16
C LEU A 40 11.68 3.99 2.40
N ALA A 41 12.00 4.79 1.39
CA ALA A 41 11.86 6.25 1.46
C ALA A 41 10.38 6.66 1.58
N ALA A 42 9.48 6.04 0.80
CA ALA A 42 8.04 6.30 0.85
C ALA A 42 7.45 5.91 2.23
N ASP A 43 7.79 4.72 2.74
CA ASP A 43 7.37 4.24 4.06
C ASP A 43 7.86 5.18 5.18
N SER A 44 9.12 5.66 5.08
CA SER A 44 9.69 6.60 6.04
C SER A 44 8.93 7.93 6.07
N LEU A 45 8.54 8.44 4.91
CA LEU A 45 7.74 9.66 4.79
C LEU A 45 6.34 9.46 5.36
N GLN A 46 5.72 8.30 5.13
CA GLN A 46 4.40 7.96 5.66
C GLN A 46 4.41 7.91 7.19
N LEU A 47 5.40 7.28 7.81
CA LEU A 47 5.56 7.23 9.26
C LEU A 47 5.77 8.60 9.89
N ARG A 48 6.59 9.47 9.26
CA ARG A 48 6.85 10.83 9.75
C ARG A 48 5.66 11.76 9.61
N SER A 49 4.79 11.53 8.64
CA SER A 49 3.68 12.42 8.31
C SER A 49 2.47 12.27 9.24
N GLN A 50 2.49 11.33 10.20
CA GLN A 50 1.39 11.08 11.14
C GLN A 50 0.01 11.12 10.49
N GLY A 51 -0.15 10.46 9.35
CA GLY A 51 -1.43 10.43 8.62
C GLY A 51 -1.68 11.59 7.64
N ARG A 52 -0.73 12.53 7.45
CA ARG A 52 -0.81 13.60 6.43
C ARG A 52 -0.39 13.13 5.03
N SER A 53 -0.54 11.87 4.73
CA SER A 53 -0.03 11.31 3.48
C SER A 53 -0.97 11.59 2.30
N TYR A 54 -0.86 12.78 1.70
CA TYR A 54 -1.35 13.07 0.34
C TYR A 54 -0.50 12.36 -0.72
N LEU A 55 0.62 11.75 -0.31
CA LEU A 55 1.62 11.11 -1.19
C LEU A 55 1.14 9.79 -1.80
N THR A 56 0.04 9.22 -1.34
CA THR A 56 -0.55 7.97 -1.85
C THR A 56 -1.85 8.19 -2.61
N LEU A 57 -2.28 9.45 -2.79
CA LEU A 57 -3.50 9.74 -3.54
C LEU A 57 -3.27 9.52 -5.04
N PRO A 58 -4.25 8.98 -5.78
CA PRO A 58 -4.20 9.04 -7.24
C PRO A 58 -4.03 10.47 -7.75
N PRO A 59 -3.21 10.70 -8.81
CA PRO A 59 -2.92 12.05 -9.33
C PRO A 59 -4.16 12.89 -9.61
N GLU A 60 -5.22 12.26 -10.14
CA GLU A 60 -6.49 12.94 -10.46
C GLU A 60 -7.21 13.42 -9.20
N ILE A 61 -7.12 12.65 -8.12
CA ILE A 61 -7.73 13.01 -6.83
C ILE A 61 -6.93 14.14 -6.19
N LEU A 62 -5.59 14.02 -6.16
CA LEU A 62 -4.72 15.09 -5.67
C LEU A 62 -4.99 16.42 -6.41
N HIS A 63 -5.02 16.35 -7.74
CA HIS A 63 -5.31 17.53 -8.59
C HIS A 63 -6.67 18.15 -8.25
N LYS A 64 -7.73 17.37 -8.20
CA LYS A 64 -9.08 17.84 -7.83
C LYS A 64 -9.11 18.44 -6.42
N MET A 65 -8.44 17.80 -5.46
CA MET A 65 -8.38 18.31 -4.08
C MET A 65 -7.64 19.64 -4.00
N CYS A 66 -6.46 19.76 -4.65
CA CYS A 66 -5.71 21.02 -4.67
C CYS A 66 -6.58 22.19 -5.18
N TRP A 67 -7.27 21.99 -6.30
CA TRP A 67 -8.11 23.06 -6.86
C TRP A 67 -9.37 23.36 -6.05
N ARG A 68 -9.96 22.35 -5.39
CA ARG A 68 -11.07 22.60 -4.43
C ARG A 68 -10.61 23.39 -3.21
N ILE A 69 -9.41 23.10 -2.70
CA ILE A 69 -8.83 23.84 -1.57
C ILE A 69 -8.55 25.29 -2.01
N VAL A 70 -7.98 25.51 -3.20
CA VAL A 70 -7.75 26.86 -3.74
C VAL A 70 -9.07 27.62 -3.82
N ALA A 71 -10.11 27.04 -4.42
CA ALA A 71 -11.42 27.68 -4.53
C ALA A 71 -12.03 28.01 -3.16
N ALA A 72 -11.93 27.11 -2.18
CA ALA A 72 -12.42 27.34 -0.82
C ALA A 72 -11.66 28.48 -0.13
N LEU A 73 -10.32 28.54 -0.28
CA LEU A 73 -9.51 29.61 0.29
C LEU A 73 -9.79 30.97 -0.36
N GLU A 74 -10.01 31.00 -1.67
CA GLU A 74 -10.41 32.26 -2.39
C GLU A 74 -11.79 32.75 -1.91
N LEU A 75 -12.75 31.83 -1.71
CA LEU A 75 -14.07 32.19 -1.16
C LEU A 75 -13.96 32.74 0.27
N LEU A 76 -13.15 32.14 1.12
CA LEU A 76 -12.96 32.56 2.50
C LEU A 76 -12.22 33.91 2.61
N SER A 77 -11.25 34.15 1.72
CA SER A 77 -10.45 35.38 1.72
C SER A 77 -11.10 36.53 0.98
N GLY A 78 -12.17 36.27 0.21
CA GLY A 78 -12.85 37.28 -0.64
C GLY A 78 -11.99 37.80 -1.79
N SER A 79 -10.80 37.21 -2.02
CA SER A 79 -9.86 37.67 -3.06
C SER A 79 -9.10 36.50 -3.68
N ARG A 80 -8.79 36.63 -4.96
CA ARG A 80 -7.89 35.72 -5.68
C ARG A 80 -6.45 35.92 -5.21
N SER A 81 -5.78 34.86 -4.88
CA SER A 81 -4.39 34.89 -4.43
C SER A 81 -3.47 34.07 -5.35
N ASP A 82 -2.65 34.77 -6.14
CA ASP A 82 -1.67 34.10 -7.02
C ASP A 82 -0.68 33.23 -6.25
N LYS A 83 -0.37 33.58 -5.01
CA LYS A 83 0.49 32.75 -4.12
C LYS A 83 -0.15 31.40 -3.84
N ILE A 84 -1.45 31.34 -3.53
CA ILE A 84 -2.17 30.09 -3.27
C ILE A 84 -2.20 29.24 -4.53
N ILE A 85 -2.51 29.85 -5.69
CA ILE A 85 -2.54 29.18 -6.99
C ILE A 85 -1.16 28.61 -7.34
N ASN A 86 -0.10 29.38 -7.18
CA ASN A 86 1.25 28.95 -7.50
C ASN A 86 1.74 27.82 -6.56
N ASN A 87 1.39 27.87 -5.28
CA ASN A 87 1.67 26.80 -4.34
C ASN A 87 0.94 25.48 -4.72
N ALA A 88 -0.32 25.57 -5.13
CA ALA A 88 -1.08 24.42 -5.60
C ALA A 88 -0.47 23.81 -6.87
N ARG A 89 -0.07 24.66 -7.83
CA ARG A 89 0.64 24.22 -9.05
C ARG A 89 1.97 23.56 -8.73
N ALA A 90 2.76 24.13 -7.82
CA ALA A 90 4.04 23.57 -7.40
C ALA A 90 3.85 22.21 -6.72
N LEU A 91 2.82 22.07 -5.86
CA LEU A 91 2.51 20.80 -5.21
C LEU A 91 2.12 19.73 -6.24
N ILE A 92 1.25 20.05 -7.19
CA ILE A 92 0.83 19.13 -8.26
C ILE A 92 2.04 18.74 -9.12
N ALA A 93 2.90 19.70 -9.49
CA ALA A 93 4.08 19.43 -10.31
C ALA A 93 5.16 18.63 -9.58
N SER A 94 5.23 18.72 -8.25
CA SER A 94 6.18 17.94 -7.44
C SER A 94 5.69 16.52 -7.12
N TYR A 95 4.42 16.22 -7.39
CA TYR A 95 3.85 14.91 -7.13
C TYR A 95 4.32 13.90 -8.19
N ASP A 96 4.94 12.83 -7.72
CA ASP A 96 5.40 11.72 -8.54
C ASP A 96 4.76 10.41 -8.05
N GLU A 97 3.74 9.94 -8.75
CA GLU A 97 3.07 8.67 -8.44
C GLU A 97 4.04 7.49 -8.46
N ALA A 98 5.07 7.54 -9.31
CA ALA A 98 6.06 6.47 -9.44
C ALA A 98 6.93 6.28 -8.17
N ARG A 99 6.89 7.26 -7.24
CA ARG A 99 7.59 7.22 -5.95
C ARG A 99 6.70 6.85 -4.77
N THR A 100 5.44 6.48 -5.03
CA THR A 100 4.57 5.99 -3.96
C THR A 100 4.98 4.58 -3.51
N ALA A 101 4.68 4.23 -2.25
CA ALA A 101 4.98 2.89 -1.74
C ALA A 101 4.32 1.77 -2.58
N PRO A 102 3.02 1.87 -2.97
CA PRO A 102 2.41 0.88 -3.86
C PRO A 102 3.08 0.77 -5.24
N ALA A 103 3.51 1.90 -5.84
CA ALA A 103 4.17 1.87 -7.14
C ALA A 103 5.57 1.23 -7.06
N SER A 104 6.33 1.57 -6.00
CA SER A 104 7.64 0.98 -5.74
C SER A 104 7.54 -0.52 -5.47
N ALA A 105 6.55 -0.95 -4.69
CA ALA A 105 6.29 -2.37 -4.43
C ALA A 105 5.94 -3.14 -5.71
N ARG A 106 5.11 -2.57 -6.59
CA ARG A 106 4.81 -3.18 -7.90
C ARG A 106 6.05 -3.35 -8.77
N LYS A 107 6.95 -2.35 -8.78
CA LYS A 107 8.23 -2.44 -9.51
C LYS A 107 9.09 -3.57 -8.96
N ILE A 108 9.21 -3.71 -7.63
CA ILE A 108 9.95 -4.81 -7.01
C ILE A 108 9.39 -6.15 -7.48
N VAL A 109 8.08 -6.37 -7.33
CA VAL A 109 7.43 -7.63 -7.75
C VAL A 109 7.63 -7.90 -9.24
N HIS A 110 7.62 -6.87 -10.08
CA HIS A 110 7.83 -7.00 -11.52
C HIS A 110 9.27 -7.43 -11.87
N PHE A 111 10.27 -6.91 -11.15
CA PHE A 111 11.69 -7.21 -11.44
C PHE A 111 12.20 -8.46 -10.73
N LEU A 112 11.55 -8.91 -9.64
CA LEU A 112 11.89 -10.15 -8.97
C LEU A 112 11.58 -11.36 -9.85
N ARG A 113 12.52 -12.33 -9.88
CA ARG A 113 12.30 -13.61 -10.51
C ARG A 113 11.32 -14.44 -9.67
N ASP A 114 10.65 -15.39 -10.29
CA ASP A 114 9.66 -16.24 -9.61
C ASP A 114 10.26 -16.98 -8.42
N GLU A 115 11.52 -17.44 -8.51
CA GLU A 115 12.28 -18.11 -7.45
C GLU A 115 12.50 -17.22 -6.21
N ASP A 116 12.54 -15.90 -6.38
CA ASP A 116 12.79 -14.92 -5.32
C ASP A 116 11.49 -14.37 -4.69
N ARG A 117 10.32 -14.78 -5.19
CA ARG A 117 9.02 -14.25 -4.75
C ARG A 117 8.43 -14.92 -3.50
N ALA A 118 8.91 -16.11 -3.12
CA ALA A 118 8.37 -16.84 -1.98
C ALA A 118 8.28 -16.01 -0.67
N PRO A 119 9.26 -15.14 -0.32
CA PRO A 119 9.17 -14.31 0.87
C PRO A 119 8.07 -13.25 0.84
N LEU A 120 7.54 -12.89 -0.36
CA LEU A 120 6.46 -11.92 -0.52
C LEU A 120 5.13 -12.41 0.05
N ALA A 121 4.95 -13.72 0.19
CA ALA A 121 3.74 -14.34 0.73
C ALA A 121 3.58 -14.13 2.25
N ASN A 122 4.61 -13.65 2.94
CA ASN A 122 4.55 -13.37 4.38
C ASN A 122 4.39 -11.87 4.64
N PRO A 123 3.20 -11.39 5.06
CA PRO A 123 2.92 -9.96 5.22
C PRO A 123 3.76 -9.28 6.32
N HIS A 124 4.18 -9.99 7.38
CA HIS A 124 5.06 -9.43 8.41
C HIS A 124 6.48 -9.19 7.90
N TYR A 125 7.00 -10.09 7.07
CA TYR A 125 8.34 -9.99 6.52
C TYR A 125 8.39 -9.05 5.30
N ALA A 126 7.46 -9.24 4.38
CA ALA A 126 7.35 -8.43 3.17
C ALA A 126 6.87 -6.99 3.44
N GLY A 127 6.08 -6.80 4.49
CA GLY A 127 5.31 -5.58 4.69
C GLY A 127 4.08 -5.54 3.77
N ILE A 128 3.11 -4.69 4.13
CA ILE A 128 1.81 -4.68 3.45
C ILE A 128 1.91 -4.34 1.97
N HIS A 129 2.75 -3.39 1.59
CA HIS A 129 2.85 -2.93 0.20
C HIS A 129 3.37 -4.01 -0.73
N LEU A 130 4.44 -4.74 -0.33
CA LEU A 130 4.98 -5.84 -1.12
C LEU A 130 4.04 -7.03 -1.16
N PHE A 131 3.43 -7.38 -0.02
CA PHE A 131 2.45 -8.47 0.06
C PHE A 131 1.25 -8.20 -0.86
N VAL A 132 0.65 -7.00 -0.79
CA VAL A 132 -0.48 -6.62 -1.64
C VAL A 132 -0.09 -6.54 -3.11
N ALA A 133 1.11 -6.02 -3.43
CA ALA A 133 1.61 -5.98 -4.80
C ALA A 133 1.83 -7.40 -5.36
N HIS A 134 2.31 -8.33 -4.55
CA HIS A 134 2.44 -9.74 -4.93
C HIS A 134 1.07 -10.37 -5.24
N LEU A 135 0.10 -10.28 -4.33
CA LEU A 135 -1.25 -10.79 -4.57
C LEU A 135 -1.92 -10.12 -5.78
N SER A 136 -1.67 -8.83 -5.98
CA SER A 136 -2.18 -8.08 -7.13
C SER A 136 -1.63 -8.62 -8.46
N ALA A 137 -0.35 -9.00 -8.48
CA ALA A 137 0.29 -9.59 -9.66
C ALA A 137 -0.21 -11.02 -9.92
N GLU A 138 -0.26 -11.88 -8.89
CA GLU A 138 -0.70 -13.27 -9.02
C GLU A 138 -2.17 -13.39 -9.46
N LEU A 139 -3.04 -12.52 -8.94
CA LEU A 139 -4.46 -12.58 -9.20
C LEU A 139 -4.92 -11.68 -10.34
N ASN A 140 -4.04 -10.82 -10.86
CA ASN A 140 -4.38 -9.76 -11.81
C ASN A 140 -5.55 -8.86 -11.32
N ILE A 141 -5.53 -8.52 -10.03
CA ILE A 141 -6.52 -7.67 -9.37
C ILE A 141 -5.82 -6.39 -8.90
N GLY A 142 -6.49 -5.24 -9.05
CA GLY A 142 -5.93 -3.96 -8.65
C GLY A 142 -5.58 -3.89 -7.16
N HIS A 143 -4.45 -3.24 -6.83
CA HIS A 143 -3.91 -3.07 -5.48
C HIS A 143 -4.96 -2.60 -4.45
N ASP A 144 -5.76 -1.60 -4.80
CA ASP A 144 -6.84 -1.07 -3.95
C ASP A 144 -7.96 -2.08 -3.69
N HIS A 145 -8.20 -3.00 -4.63
CA HIS A 145 -9.18 -4.07 -4.44
C HIS A 145 -8.67 -5.12 -3.45
N ILE A 146 -7.39 -5.49 -3.55
CA ILE A 146 -6.75 -6.40 -2.59
C ILE A 146 -6.85 -5.83 -1.18
N LEU A 147 -6.49 -4.57 -0.96
CA LEU A 147 -6.61 -3.90 0.35
C LEU A 147 -8.04 -3.94 0.89
N ARG A 148 -9.04 -3.68 0.05
CA ARG A 148 -10.45 -3.75 0.45
C ARG A 148 -10.90 -5.16 0.80
N LEU A 149 -10.42 -6.19 0.10
CA LEU A 149 -10.72 -7.58 0.43
C LEU A 149 -10.11 -7.99 1.77
N ILE A 150 -8.89 -7.51 2.07
CA ILE A 150 -8.23 -7.75 3.36
C ILE A 150 -8.98 -7.04 4.51
N ASP A 151 -9.46 -5.81 4.30
CA ASP A 151 -10.14 -5.01 5.32
C ASP A 151 -11.66 -5.24 5.36
N PHE A 152 -12.19 -6.09 4.50
CA PHE A 152 -13.63 -6.39 4.48
C PHE A 152 -14.09 -6.99 5.80
N GLU A 153 -15.34 -6.71 6.24
CA GLU A 153 -15.85 -7.14 7.56
C GLU A 153 -15.78 -8.67 7.74
N SER A 154 -16.18 -9.44 6.73
CA SER A 154 -16.02 -10.90 6.74
C SER A 154 -14.62 -11.32 6.29
N ALA A 155 -14.09 -12.39 6.88
CA ALA A 155 -12.83 -13.01 6.47
C ALA A 155 -12.95 -13.79 5.14
N PHE A 156 -14.16 -14.16 4.73
CA PHE A 156 -14.40 -15.04 3.58
C PHE A 156 -13.80 -14.52 2.26
N PRO A 157 -13.95 -13.24 1.87
CA PRO A 157 -13.31 -12.75 0.64
C PRO A 157 -11.80 -12.87 0.66
N MET A 158 -11.16 -12.62 1.81
CA MET A 158 -9.72 -12.79 1.96
C MET A 158 -9.31 -14.26 1.85
N MET A 159 -10.07 -15.19 2.45
CA MET A 159 -9.82 -16.63 2.32
C MET A 159 -9.84 -17.08 0.86
N VAL A 160 -10.87 -16.67 0.12
CA VAL A 160 -11.01 -16.99 -1.31
C VAL A 160 -9.84 -16.41 -2.10
N MET A 161 -9.44 -15.19 -1.80
CA MET A 161 -8.31 -14.51 -2.43
C MET A 161 -6.98 -15.26 -2.19
N LEU A 162 -6.69 -15.63 -0.95
CA LEU A 162 -5.46 -16.36 -0.61
C LEU A 162 -5.42 -17.77 -1.23
N ALA A 163 -6.58 -18.44 -1.30
CA ALA A 163 -6.70 -19.72 -1.99
C ALA A 163 -6.52 -19.58 -3.51
N ALA A 164 -7.06 -18.52 -4.11
CA ALA A 164 -6.91 -18.24 -5.54
C ALA A 164 -5.46 -17.85 -5.92
N ALA A 165 -4.70 -17.29 -4.99
CA ALA A 165 -3.28 -16.98 -5.16
C ALA A 165 -2.35 -18.21 -4.94
N ASP A 166 -2.94 -19.41 -4.78
CA ASP A 166 -2.24 -20.68 -4.58
C ASP A 166 -1.21 -20.65 -3.42
N LEU A 167 -1.48 -19.84 -2.39
CA LEU A 167 -0.64 -19.84 -1.21
C LEU A 167 -0.73 -21.18 -0.49
N PRO A 168 0.41 -21.72 0.00
CA PRO A 168 0.39 -22.91 0.84
C PRO A 168 -0.56 -22.74 2.02
N LYS A 169 -1.35 -23.78 2.33
CA LYS A 169 -2.40 -23.71 3.34
C LYS A 169 -1.93 -23.12 4.68
N HIS A 170 -0.76 -23.52 5.15
CA HIS A 170 -0.18 -23.01 6.39
C HIS A 170 0.16 -21.51 6.31
N ALA A 171 0.67 -21.03 5.15
CA ALA A 171 0.98 -19.62 4.94
C ALA A 171 -0.30 -18.78 4.86
N ALA A 172 -1.34 -19.29 4.18
CA ALA A 172 -2.64 -18.63 4.12
C ALA A 172 -3.28 -18.51 5.52
N LEU A 173 -3.22 -19.58 6.32
CA LEU A 173 -3.69 -19.57 7.71
C LEU A 173 -2.95 -18.56 8.57
N GLN A 174 -1.61 -18.55 8.52
CA GLN A 174 -0.79 -17.60 9.26
C GLN A 174 -1.14 -16.16 8.86
N THR A 175 -1.26 -15.89 7.56
CA THR A 175 -1.66 -14.58 7.03
C THR A 175 -3.05 -14.16 7.54
N MET A 176 -3.99 -15.09 7.63
CA MET A 176 -5.32 -14.81 8.17
C MET A 176 -5.25 -14.44 9.65
N VAL A 177 -4.47 -15.19 10.44
CA VAL A 177 -4.27 -14.89 11.86
C VAL A 177 -3.62 -13.51 12.03
N ASP A 178 -2.56 -13.24 11.30
CA ASP A 178 -1.78 -12.01 11.40
C ASP A 178 -2.61 -10.77 11.05
N LEU A 179 -3.41 -10.85 9.99
CA LEU A 179 -4.17 -9.71 9.51
C LEU A 179 -5.56 -9.57 10.12
N ARG A 180 -6.12 -10.65 10.70
CA ARG A 180 -7.53 -10.69 11.13
C ARG A 180 -7.80 -11.35 12.48
N SER A 181 -6.79 -11.66 13.29
CA SER A 181 -6.96 -12.37 14.55
C SER A 181 -8.07 -11.78 15.47
N GLN A 182 -8.26 -10.48 15.44
CA GLN A 182 -9.28 -9.79 16.23
C GLN A 182 -10.69 -9.83 15.62
N MET A 183 -10.82 -10.25 14.36
CA MET A 183 -12.07 -10.22 13.60
C MET A 183 -12.56 -11.61 13.19
N LEU A 184 -11.75 -12.67 13.41
CA LEU A 184 -12.15 -14.05 13.11
C LEU A 184 -13.26 -14.48 14.08
N SER A 185 -14.43 -14.77 13.54
CA SER A 185 -15.48 -15.43 14.31
C SER A 185 -15.10 -16.89 14.57
N ALA A 186 -15.64 -17.48 15.65
CA ALA A 186 -15.43 -18.90 15.98
C ALA A 186 -15.84 -19.82 14.80
N ARG A 187 -16.84 -19.40 14.01
CA ARG A 187 -17.32 -20.14 12.84
C ARG A 187 -16.31 -20.08 11.67
N GLU A 188 -15.69 -18.93 11.46
CA GLU A 188 -14.68 -18.76 10.41
C GLU A 188 -13.39 -19.50 10.77
N ALA A 189 -13.00 -19.47 12.07
CA ALA A 189 -11.83 -20.24 12.55
C ALA A 189 -12.01 -21.76 12.40
N ALA A 190 -13.25 -22.27 12.44
CA ALA A 190 -13.53 -23.70 12.27
C ALA A 190 -13.49 -24.18 10.80
N LEU A 191 -13.40 -23.28 9.83
CA LEU A 191 -13.28 -23.62 8.41
C LEU A 191 -11.85 -23.91 7.95
N PHE A 192 -10.88 -23.69 8.81
CA PHE A 192 -9.44 -23.96 8.62
C PHE A 192 -9.02 -25.28 9.28
#